data_68af25834783e5f62a08d4f7bfed4369
#
_entry.id   68af25834783e5f62a08d4f7bfed4369
#
_cell.length_a   1.000
_cell.length_b   1.000
_cell.length_c   1.000
_cell.angle_alpha   90.00
_cell.angle_beta   90.00
_cell.angle_gamma   90.00
#
_symmetry.space_group_name_H-M   'P 1'
#
loop_
_entity.id
_entity.type
_entity.pdbx_description
1 polymer ?
#
loop_
_entity_poly.entity_id
_entity_poly.type
_entity_poly.pdbx_seq_one_letter_code
_entity_poly.pdbx_strand_id
1 'polypeptide(L)'
;MLNFRALFLLILFLAVPLLADRSQSEQMVNRAWEAWDRGDKGEVLPLFEKAIAADSTNTRALLGLSLWYELHEQYKPAWGLFRRFLHQEKNPYPYLFATWTTPKMAVPDKKEMGVFPVWMDLVDHPDPTGTLQAMAFQELGDFYQRRGMLDSSRYYYEQTRALEDWTVCGPFDNISASGFERIFPPEGKYDFQKTYPGQSGVPAKWHKISAIRSDGWIDFRRYYAYDNAVYFGNTFVYSPRKQRAEIRVGTSGSLKVFLNDELILEYFDENNNDLDTYVVTADLQKGWNRLLIKCGYSEITQCNFMARVTDGQGQALEGIRYSSEPQKYSAKPGAEPRVRPNFAEQYFEEQIRLFPDQLENYVLLAHCYLRNDKAIEGELTLREAIRRAPGNPLLYQNIVEAYSRGEKFDEIATTMERLYDIDENLPFAIRFQYNRLMESEQFDRGEELLNRLREIVPGTAELAAEEIGFYSAKRDVPKIIESTETAYREFPDNWQIAATRAMISIQTTRAYGEAVEIYQKYLEKNYTINALSTLAETYLKASAVDL
;
A
#
# COMPACT_ATOMS: atom_id res chain seq x y z
N MET A 1 37.47 -46.11 -12.67
CA MET A 1 37.77 -45.26 -11.46
C MET A 1 38.21 -43.90 -11.97
N LEU A 2 37.29 -42.96 -12.09
CA LEU A 2 37.62 -41.57 -12.41
C LEU A 2 38.37 -41.00 -11.20
N ASN A 3 39.57 -40.48 -11.47
CA ASN A 3 40.51 -40.00 -10.47
C ASN A 3 39.86 -38.86 -9.66
N PHE A 4 39.59 -39.09 -8.38
CA PHE A 4 39.05 -38.12 -7.43
C PHE A 4 39.86 -36.79 -7.41
N ARG A 5 41.17 -36.84 -7.73
CA ARG A 5 42.04 -35.67 -7.90
C ARG A 5 41.71 -34.85 -9.16
N ALA A 6 41.29 -35.48 -10.26
CA ALA A 6 40.92 -34.75 -11.49
C ALA A 6 39.56 -34.05 -11.32
N LEU A 7 38.60 -34.67 -10.60
CA LEU A 7 37.33 -34.06 -10.28
C LEU A 7 37.49 -32.86 -9.30
N PHE A 8 38.36 -32.99 -8.33
CA PHE A 8 38.68 -31.92 -7.36
C PHE A 8 39.39 -30.73 -8.04
N LEU A 9 40.30 -30.97 -8.96
CA LEU A 9 40.94 -29.93 -9.78
C LEU A 9 39.98 -29.26 -10.74
N LEU A 10 39.05 -30.00 -11.35
CA LEU A 10 38.01 -29.44 -12.23
C LEU A 10 37.05 -28.55 -11.45
N ILE A 11 36.64 -28.94 -10.23
CA ILE A 11 35.82 -28.15 -9.32
C ILE A 11 36.57 -26.87 -8.86
N LEU A 12 37.86 -26.97 -8.56
CA LEU A 12 38.67 -25.80 -8.24
C LEU A 12 38.82 -24.84 -9.43
N PHE A 13 39.02 -25.37 -10.65
CA PHE A 13 39.19 -24.54 -11.86
C PHE A 13 37.89 -23.82 -12.27
N LEU A 14 36.74 -24.38 -11.94
CA LEU A 14 35.43 -23.73 -12.17
C LEU A 14 35.02 -22.82 -11.01
N ALA A 15 35.44 -23.11 -9.78
CA ALA A 15 35.08 -22.33 -8.59
C ALA A 15 35.88 -21.02 -8.44
N VAL A 16 37.13 -21.00 -8.89
CA VAL A 16 38.02 -19.82 -8.78
C VAL A 16 37.55 -18.64 -9.63
N PRO A 17 37.17 -18.79 -10.93
CA PRO A 17 36.62 -17.67 -11.69
C PRO A 17 35.26 -17.20 -11.13
N LEU A 18 34.37 -18.12 -10.74
CA LEU A 18 33.07 -17.75 -10.12
C LEU A 18 33.24 -16.93 -8.82
N LEU A 19 34.22 -17.26 -7.98
CA LEU A 19 34.51 -16.50 -6.75
C LEU A 19 35.16 -15.14 -7.06
N ALA A 20 35.99 -15.07 -8.11
CA ALA A 20 36.58 -13.81 -8.56
C ALA A 20 35.49 -12.86 -9.13
N ASP A 21 34.56 -13.37 -9.92
CA ASP A 21 33.47 -12.62 -10.50
C ASP A 21 32.51 -12.09 -9.42
N ARG A 22 32.19 -12.89 -8.40
CA ARG A 22 31.40 -12.45 -7.23
C ARG A 22 32.09 -11.36 -6.42
N SER A 23 33.37 -11.51 -6.14
CA SER A 23 34.14 -10.48 -5.42
C SER A 23 34.21 -9.17 -6.21
N GLN A 24 34.34 -9.25 -7.53
CA GLN A 24 34.32 -8.09 -8.41
C GLN A 24 32.94 -7.41 -8.42
N SER A 25 31.86 -8.21 -8.49
CA SER A 25 30.48 -7.71 -8.42
C SER A 25 30.23 -6.94 -7.11
N GLU A 26 30.60 -7.51 -5.96
CA GLU A 26 30.45 -6.84 -4.66
C GLU A 26 31.23 -5.52 -4.57
N GLN A 27 32.45 -5.47 -5.09
CA GLN A 27 33.22 -4.22 -5.14
C GLN A 27 32.52 -3.15 -6.01
N MET A 28 31.94 -3.55 -7.14
CA MET A 28 31.20 -2.63 -8.01
C MET A 28 29.92 -2.13 -7.35
N VAL A 29 29.18 -2.99 -6.63
CA VAL A 29 28.00 -2.61 -5.86
C VAL A 29 28.34 -1.58 -4.80
N ASN A 30 29.38 -1.83 -3.99
CA ASN A 30 29.80 -0.89 -2.96
C ASN A 30 30.18 0.47 -3.57
N ARG A 31 30.94 0.48 -4.67
CA ARG A 31 31.27 1.71 -5.39
C ARG A 31 30.05 2.41 -5.97
N ALA A 32 29.05 1.66 -6.43
CA ALA A 32 27.81 2.23 -6.95
C ALA A 32 27.04 2.97 -5.85
N TRP A 33 26.90 2.35 -4.67
CA TRP A 33 26.29 3.00 -3.51
C TRP A 33 27.11 4.20 -3.03
N GLU A 34 28.43 4.09 -2.91
CA GLU A 34 29.30 5.21 -2.55
C GLU A 34 29.19 6.39 -3.55
N ALA A 35 29.07 6.12 -4.85
CA ALA A 35 28.86 7.14 -5.87
C ALA A 35 27.49 7.81 -5.69
N TRP A 36 26.46 7.02 -5.43
CA TRP A 36 25.11 7.52 -5.17
C TRP A 36 25.05 8.41 -3.93
N ASP A 37 25.73 7.98 -2.83
CA ASP A 37 25.80 8.70 -1.56
C ASP A 37 26.51 10.06 -1.70
N ARG A 38 27.44 10.17 -2.64
CA ARG A 38 28.11 11.44 -2.99
C ARG A 38 27.36 12.31 -3.98
N GLY A 39 26.27 11.80 -4.58
CA GLY A 39 25.53 12.49 -5.65
C GLY A 39 26.22 12.40 -7.02
N ASP A 40 27.08 11.42 -7.23
CA ASP A 40 27.84 11.23 -8.47
C ASP A 40 27.02 10.40 -9.47
N LYS A 41 25.95 11.05 -9.97
CA LYS A 41 24.92 10.44 -10.82
C LYS A 41 25.45 9.72 -12.07
N GLY A 42 26.58 10.16 -12.62
CA GLY A 42 27.16 9.60 -13.85
C GLY A 42 27.76 8.20 -13.66
N GLU A 43 28.16 7.84 -12.44
CA GLU A 43 28.80 6.56 -12.15
C GLU A 43 27.83 5.48 -11.65
N VAL A 44 26.69 5.85 -11.06
CA VAL A 44 25.78 4.91 -10.36
C VAL A 44 25.26 3.82 -11.29
N LEU A 45 24.58 4.20 -12.38
CA LEU A 45 23.99 3.27 -13.34
C LEU A 45 25.04 2.32 -13.95
N PRO A 46 26.17 2.81 -14.54
CA PRO A 46 27.18 1.92 -15.12
C PRO A 46 27.82 0.95 -14.12
N LEU A 47 27.94 1.33 -12.85
CA LEU A 47 28.52 0.46 -11.82
C LEU A 47 27.57 -0.68 -11.44
N PHE A 48 26.27 -0.40 -11.24
CA PHE A 48 25.29 -1.46 -11.01
C PHE A 48 25.15 -2.40 -12.21
N GLU A 49 25.13 -1.89 -13.43
CA GLU A 49 25.09 -2.72 -14.65
C GLU A 49 26.30 -3.64 -14.75
N LYS A 50 27.51 -3.13 -14.50
CA LYS A 50 28.74 -3.94 -14.47
C LYS A 50 28.73 -4.97 -13.35
N ALA A 51 28.17 -4.63 -12.18
CA ALA A 51 28.03 -5.57 -11.07
C ALA A 51 27.13 -6.76 -11.47
N ILE A 52 25.97 -6.48 -12.10
CA ILE A 52 25.05 -7.51 -12.58
C ILE A 52 25.65 -8.32 -13.74
N ALA A 53 26.47 -7.69 -14.59
CA ALA A 53 27.17 -8.40 -15.67
C ALA A 53 28.23 -9.36 -15.12
N ALA A 54 28.92 -9.00 -14.02
CA ALA A 54 29.90 -9.86 -13.34
C ALA A 54 29.21 -11.00 -12.55
N ASP A 55 28.14 -10.69 -11.80
CA ASP A 55 27.32 -11.69 -11.11
C ASP A 55 25.82 -11.34 -11.22
N SER A 56 25.13 -12.04 -12.11
CA SER A 56 23.70 -11.81 -12.37
C SER A 56 22.78 -12.22 -11.22
N THR A 57 23.34 -12.84 -10.17
CA THR A 57 22.60 -13.27 -8.96
C THR A 57 22.88 -12.38 -7.75
N ASN A 58 23.68 -11.32 -7.90
CA ASN A 58 23.96 -10.38 -6.82
C ASN A 58 22.71 -9.60 -6.44
N THR A 59 22.12 -9.95 -5.29
CA THR A 59 20.85 -9.36 -4.84
C THR A 59 20.97 -7.87 -4.53
N ARG A 60 22.08 -7.40 -3.95
CA ARG A 60 22.30 -5.96 -3.71
C ARG A 60 22.39 -5.14 -5.00
N ALA A 61 23.02 -5.71 -6.05
CA ALA A 61 23.07 -5.05 -7.36
C ALA A 61 21.69 -4.97 -8.00
N LEU A 62 20.91 -6.07 -7.95
CA LEU A 62 19.56 -6.14 -8.49
C LEU A 62 18.63 -5.14 -7.79
N LEU A 63 18.68 -5.09 -6.45
CA LEU A 63 17.88 -4.14 -5.66
C LEU A 63 18.30 -2.70 -5.93
N GLY A 64 19.60 -2.39 -5.87
CA GLY A 64 20.13 -1.03 -6.09
C GLY A 64 19.73 -0.50 -7.47
N LEU A 65 19.92 -1.30 -8.53
CA LEU A 65 19.52 -0.89 -9.88
C LEU A 65 18.00 -0.77 -10.04
N SER A 66 17.21 -1.61 -9.35
CA SER A 66 15.75 -1.48 -9.32
C SER A 66 15.32 -0.16 -8.69
N LEU A 67 15.90 0.23 -7.55
CA LEU A 67 15.64 1.51 -6.88
C LEU A 67 16.09 2.70 -7.75
N TRP A 68 17.20 2.57 -8.46
CA TRP A 68 17.66 3.61 -9.38
C TRP A 68 16.66 3.84 -10.52
N TYR A 69 16.17 2.77 -11.16
CA TYR A 69 15.16 2.89 -12.19
C TYR A 69 13.82 3.43 -11.66
N GLU A 70 13.44 3.07 -10.43
CA GLU A 70 12.24 3.59 -9.77
C GLU A 70 12.35 5.10 -9.52
N LEU A 71 13.50 5.57 -9.01
CA LEU A 71 13.81 6.99 -8.82
C LEU A 71 13.69 7.80 -10.13
N HIS A 72 13.99 7.17 -11.28
CA HIS A 72 13.89 7.77 -12.62
C HIS A 72 12.56 7.46 -13.32
N GLU A 73 11.54 6.97 -12.60
CA GLU A 73 10.20 6.62 -13.10
C GLU A 73 10.21 5.61 -14.25
N GLN A 74 11.27 4.83 -14.35
CA GLN A 74 11.39 3.71 -15.30
C GLN A 74 10.87 2.42 -14.65
N TYR A 75 9.58 2.39 -14.33
CA TYR A 75 8.98 1.34 -13.51
C TYR A 75 9.05 -0.07 -14.12
N LYS A 76 8.99 -0.18 -15.46
CA LYS A 76 9.06 -1.49 -16.12
C LYS A 76 10.42 -2.19 -15.94
N PRO A 77 11.59 -1.57 -16.21
CA PRO A 77 12.88 -2.17 -15.88
C PRO A 77 13.07 -2.32 -14.37
N ALA A 78 12.62 -1.36 -13.53
CA ALA A 78 12.65 -1.48 -12.08
C ALA A 78 11.97 -2.76 -11.60
N TRP A 79 10.75 -3.01 -12.07
CA TRP A 79 9.99 -4.22 -11.76
C TRP A 79 10.68 -5.50 -12.24
N GLY A 80 11.22 -5.50 -13.46
CA GLY A 80 11.94 -6.65 -14.02
C GLY A 80 13.15 -7.07 -13.16
N LEU A 81 13.90 -6.09 -12.65
CA LEU A 81 15.03 -6.31 -11.75
C LEU A 81 14.58 -6.75 -10.35
N PHE A 82 13.53 -6.13 -9.82
CA PHE A 82 13.00 -6.50 -8.51
C PHE A 82 12.45 -7.93 -8.51
N ARG A 83 11.77 -8.38 -9.56
CA ARG A 83 11.37 -9.79 -9.70
C ARG A 83 12.56 -10.74 -9.69
N ARG A 84 13.65 -10.40 -10.39
CA ARG A 84 14.89 -11.19 -10.35
C ARG A 84 15.49 -11.20 -8.95
N PHE A 85 15.50 -10.06 -8.26
CA PHE A 85 15.90 -9.96 -6.86
C PHE A 85 15.09 -10.91 -5.97
N LEU A 86 13.75 -10.89 -6.06
CA LEU A 86 12.87 -11.75 -5.26
C LEU A 86 13.16 -13.25 -5.46
N HIS A 87 13.51 -13.66 -6.66
CA HIS A 87 13.87 -15.06 -6.95
C HIS A 87 15.26 -15.47 -6.41
N GLN A 88 16.16 -14.52 -6.20
CA GLN A 88 17.52 -14.79 -5.71
C GLN A 88 17.64 -14.59 -4.19
N GLU A 89 16.81 -13.72 -3.62
CA GLU A 89 16.85 -13.40 -2.20
C GLU A 89 16.34 -14.56 -1.34
N LYS A 90 17.08 -14.89 -0.29
CA LYS A 90 16.74 -16.00 0.61
C LYS A 90 15.50 -15.71 1.46
N ASN A 91 15.30 -14.45 1.82
CA ASN A 91 14.15 -13.98 2.58
C ASN A 91 13.52 -12.77 1.88
N PRO A 92 12.75 -12.97 0.80
CA PRO A 92 12.17 -11.89 0.01
C PRO A 92 11.01 -11.17 0.72
N TYR A 93 10.41 -11.75 1.75
CA TYR A 93 9.17 -11.28 2.34
C TYR A 93 9.24 -9.87 2.95
N PRO A 94 10.28 -9.47 3.73
CA PRO A 94 10.39 -8.11 4.22
C PRO A 94 10.46 -7.07 3.09
N TYR A 95 11.17 -7.39 2.02
CA TYR A 95 11.30 -6.53 0.84
C TYR A 95 9.98 -6.39 0.09
N LEU A 96 9.22 -7.49 -0.06
CA LEU A 96 7.86 -7.45 -0.61
C LEU A 96 6.94 -6.56 0.23
N PHE A 97 6.98 -6.70 1.55
CA PHE A 97 6.20 -5.85 2.45
C PHE A 97 6.56 -4.37 2.28
N ALA A 98 7.84 -4.02 2.35
CA ALA A 98 8.32 -2.65 2.23
C ALA A 98 7.95 -2.00 0.88
N THR A 99 7.90 -2.78 -0.20
CA THR A 99 7.67 -2.26 -1.55
C THR A 99 6.26 -2.50 -2.09
N TRP A 100 5.34 -3.02 -1.28
CA TRP A 100 4.00 -3.43 -1.72
C TRP A 100 3.21 -2.31 -2.40
N THR A 101 3.34 -1.09 -1.92
CA THR A 101 2.64 0.10 -2.44
C THR A 101 3.50 1.00 -3.33
N THR A 102 4.74 0.60 -3.63
CA THR A 102 5.62 1.43 -4.46
C THR A 102 5.21 1.38 -5.93
N PRO A 103 5.51 2.44 -6.73
CA PRO A 103 5.09 2.53 -8.11
C PRO A 103 5.53 1.36 -9.00
N LYS A 104 6.70 0.75 -8.72
CA LYS A 104 7.15 -0.42 -9.50
C LYS A 104 6.25 -1.64 -9.33
N MET A 105 5.55 -1.77 -8.20
CA MET A 105 4.57 -2.83 -7.96
C MET A 105 3.24 -2.55 -8.68
N ALA A 106 2.94 -1.29 -8.98
CA ALA A 106 1.75 -0.87 -9.70
C ALA A 106 1.88 -0.99 -11.24
N VAL A 107 3.06 -1.38 -11.73
CA VAL A 107 3.32 -1.56 -13.17
C VAL A 107 2.41 -2.64 -13.76
N PRO A 108 1.94 -2.42 -14.97
CA PRO A 108 0.64 -2.74 -15.47
C PRO A 108 0.25 -4.19 -15.26
N ASP A 109 -0.92 -4.29 -14.82
CA ASP A 109 -1.89 -5.33 -14.69
C ASP A 109 -2.03 -6.23 -15.93
N LYS A 110 -0.90 -6.64 -16.50
CA LYS A 110 -0.85 -7.74 -17.43
C LYS A 110 -0.59 -9.00 -16.62
N LYS A 111 -1.59 -9.86 -16.58
CA LYS A 111 -1.63 -11.15 -15.88
C LYS A 111 -0.33 -11.96 -16.00
N GLU A 112 0.48 -11.71 -17.03
CA GLU A 112 1.71 -12.43 -17.35
C GLU A 112 3.00 -11.68 -16.97
N MET A 113 2.94 -10.36 -16.79
CA MET A 113 4.14 -9.51 -16.63
C MET A 113 4.08 -8.55 -15.44
N GLY A 114 2.93 -8.45 -14.75
CA GLY A 114 2.72 -7.58 -13.61
C GLY A 114 2.95 -8.26 -12.28
N VAL A 115 2.41 -7.66 -11.22
CA VAL A 115 2.47 -8.16 -9.84
C VAL A 115 1.59 -9.41 -9.61
N PHE A 116 0.62 -9.67 -10.49
CA PHE A 116 -0.30 -10.81 -10.36
C PHE A 116 0.41 -12.16 -10.13
N PRO A 117 1.48 -12.53 -10.85
CA PRO A 117 2.21 -13.77 -10.57
C PRO A 117 2.81 -13.84 -9.16
N VAL A 118 3.21 -12.69 -8.58
CA VAL A 118 3.73 -12.62 -7.20
C VAL A 118 2.62 -12.88 -6.20
N TRP A 119 1.43 -12.30 -6.41
CA TRP A 119 0.27 -12.59 -5.57
C TRP A 119 -0.13 -14.07 -5.64
N MET A 120 -0.14 -14.68 -6.84
CA MET A 120 -0.43 -16.11 -6.99
C MET A 120 0.63 -16.99 -6.32
N ASP A 121 1.90 -16.63 -6.40
CA ASP A 121 2.97 -17.35 -5.70
C ASP A 121 2.80 -17.29 -4.18
N LEU A 122 2.42 -16.14 -3.62
CA LEU A 122 2.12 -15.99 -2.19
C LEU A 122 0.89 -16.78 -1.73
N VAL A 123 -0.07 -17.04 -2.62
CA VAL A 123 -1.22 -17.93 -2.34
C VAL A 123 -0.75 -19.36 -2.11
N ASP A 124 0.15 -19.85 -2.97
CA ASP A 124 0.64 -21.22 -2.95
C ASP A 124 1.81 -21.42 -1.95
N HIS A 125 2.62 -20.37 -1.76
CA HIS A 125 3.81 -20.37 -0.91
C HIS A 125 3.74 -19.17 0.07
N PRO A 126 2.98 -19.30 1.19
CA PRO A 126 2.78 -18.21 2.13
C PRO A 126 4.07 -17.80 2.85
N ASP A 127 4.15 -16.53 3.19
CA ASP A 127 5.17 -16.03 4.10
C ASP A 127 5.03 -16.66 5.50
N PRO A 128 6.10 -16.70 6.31
CA PRO A 128 6.08 -17.35 7.63
C PRO A 128 5.06 -16.77 8.61
N THR A 129 4.56 -15.56 8.36
CA THR A 129 3.54 -14.92 9.20
C THR A 129 2.13 -15.01 8.62
N GLY A 130 1.98 -15.36 7.33
CA GLY A 130 0.72 -15.40 6.60
C GLY A 130 0.08 -14.02 6.36
N THR A 131 0.80 -12.93 6.64
CA THR A 131 0.33 -11.55 6.40
C THR A 131 0.35 -11.22 4.92
N LEU A 132 1.47 -11.48 4.23
CA LEU A 132 1.56 -11.22 2.79
C LEU A 132 0.62 -12.11 1.98
N GLN A 133 0.39 -13.36 2.43
CA GLN A 133 -0.62 -14.21 1.80
C GLN A 133 -2.02 -13.60 1.91
N ALA A 134 -2.39 -13.09 3.09
CA ALA A 134 -3.69 -12.45 3.27
C ALA A 134 -3.82 -11.16 2.45
N MET A 135 -2.74 -10.37 2.36
CA MET A 135 -2.67 -9.21 1.47
C MET A 135 -2.83 -9.61 0.00
N ALA A 136 -2.17 -10.70 -0.43
CA ALA A 136 -2.33 -11.21 -1.79
C ALA A 136 -3.77 -11.66 -2.08
N PHE A 137 -4.45 -12.30 -1.14
CA PHE A 137 -5.87 -12.62 -1.26
C PHE A 137 -6.73 -11.37 -1.44
N GLN A 138 -6.46 -10.31 -0.69
CA GLN A 138 -7.19 -9.04 -0.81
C GLN A 138 -6.96 -8.41 -2.19
N GLU A 139 -5.72 -8.31 -2.64
CA GLU A 139 -5.37 -7.78 -3.97
C GLU A 139 -5.98 -8.58 -5.11
N LEU A 140 -6.00 -9.91 -5.00
CA LEU A 140 -6.67 -10.78 -5.98
C LEU A 140 -8.19 -10.56 -5.97
N GLY A 141 -8.78 -10.38 -4.79
CA GLY A 141 -10.19 -10.00 -4.65
C GLY A 141 -10.50 -8.70 -5.39
N ASP A 142 -9.71 -7.67 -5.15
CA ASP A 142 -9.82 -6.37 -5.81
C ASP A 142 -9.58 -6.46 -7.32
N PHE A 143 -8.59 -7.24 -7.74
CA PHE A 143 -8.28 -7.47 -9.14
C PHE A 143 -9.48 -8.04 -9.92
N TYR A 144 -10.12 -9.07 -9.36
CA TYR A 144 -11.29 -9.68 -9.99
C TYR A 144 -12.55 -8.82 -9.86
N GLN A 145 -12.70 -8.07 -8.76
CA GLN A 145 -13.80 -7.13 -8.59
C GLN A 145 -13.77 -6.03 -9.67
N ARG A 146 -12.61 -5.42 -9.91
CA ARG A 146 -12.43 -4.41 -10.96
C ARG A 146 -12.72 -4.92 -12.37
N ARG A 147 -12.78 -6.23 -12.56
CA ARG A 147 -13.14 -6.89 -13.84
C ARG A 147 -14.57 -7.42 -13.88
N GLY A 148 -15.38 -7.11 -12.88
CA GLY A 148 -16.75 -7.60 -12.77
C GLY A 148 -16.86 -9.11 -12.53
N MET A 149 -15.74 -9.78 -12.19
CA MET A 149 -15.70 -11.23 -11.92
C MET A 149 -16.01 -11.48 -10.44
N LEU A 150 -17.27 -11.20 -10.04
CA LEU A 150 -17.65 -11.11 -8.63
C LEU A 150 -17.52 -12.43 -7.85
N ASP A 151 -17.72 -13.59 -8.51
CA ASP A 151 -17.54 -14.89 -7.85
C ASP A 151 -16.07 -15.16 -7.52
N SER A 152 -15.16 -14.85 -8.45
CA SER A 152 -13.72 -14.96 -8.20
C SER A 152 -13.26 -13.96 -7.14
N SER A 153 -13.76 -12.74 -7.19
CA SER A 153 -13.49 -11.72 -6.18
C SER A 153 -13.88 -12.19 -4.78
N ARG A 154 -15.13 -12.67 -4.63
CA ARG A 154 -15.64 -13.21 -3.37
C ARG A 154 -14.80 -14.37 -2.88
N TYR A 155 -14.47 -15.32 -3.76
CA TYR A 155 -13.62 -16.46 -3.41
C TYR A 155 -12.30 -16.02 -2.76
N TYR A 156 -11.60 -15.04 -3.35
CA TYR A 156 -10.33 -14.58 -2.79
C TYR A 156 -10.50 -13.77 -1.50
N TYR A 157 -11.50 -12.92 -1.40
CA TYR A 157 -11.77 -12.22 -0.13
C TYR A 157 -12.09 -13.18 1.01
N GLU A 158 -12.87 -14.24 0.77
CA GLU A 158 -13.17 -15.28 1.76
C GLU A 158 -11.90 -16.01 2.24
N GLN A 159 -10.84 -16.11 1.40
CA GLN A 159 -9.57 -16.71 1.82
C GLN A 159 -8.81 -15.86 2.84
N THR A 160 -9.07 -14.57 2.96
CA THR A 160 -8.50 -13.72 4.02
C THR A 160 -8.90 -14.21 5.41
N ARG A 161 -10.04 -14.92 5.50
CA ARG A 161 -10.62 -15.40 6.78
C ARG A 161 -10.96 -14.27 7.75
N ALA A 162 -11.32 -13.12 7.23
CA ALA A 162 -11.84 -12.02 8.03
C ALA A 162 -13.11 -12.46 8.79
N LEU A 163 -13.28 -11.94 9.99
CA LEU A 163 -14.52 -12.12 10.75
C LEU A 163 -15.56 -11.14 10.20
N GLU A 164 -16.67 -11.64 9.67
CA GLU A 164 -17.67 -10.82 8.97
C GLU A 164 -18.99 -10.63 9.74
N ASP A 165 -19.24 -11.45 10.78
CA ASP A 165 -20.49 -11.42 11.56
C ASP A 165 -20.31 -10.60 12.83
N TRP A 166 -20.74 -9.34 12.80
CA TRP A 166 -20.54 -8.37 13.86
C TRP A 166 -21.84 -7.70 14.30
N THR A 167 -21.90 -7.28 15.57
CA THR A 167 -22.77 -6.20 16.01
C THR A 167 -21.93 -4.95 16.25
N VAL A 168 -22.45 -3.78 15.89
CA VAL A 168 -21.80 -2.50 16.07
C VAL A 168 -22.61 -1.57 16.98
N CYS A 169 -21.92 -0.73 17.75
CA CYS A 169 -22.54 0.21 18.67
C CYS A 169 -21.81 1.55 18.65
N GLY A 170 -22.55 2.63 18.63
CA GLY A 170 -22.09 4.02 18.65
C GLY A 170 -23.17 4.94 18.09
N PRO A 171 -22.85 6.24 17.85
CA PRO A 171 -21.58 6.92 18.12
C PRO A 171 -21.42 7.32 19.60
N PHE A 172 -20.20 7.41 20.08
CA PHE A 172 -19.82 8.04 21.35
C PHE A 172 -18.83 9.17 21.10
N ASP A 173 -18.77 10.17 22.02
CA ASP A 173 -17.91 11.34 21.83
C ASP A 173 -16.42 11.00 21.75
N ASN A 174 -15.71 11.61 20.77
CA ASN A 174 -14.27 11.49 20.57
C ASN A 174 -13.59 12.81 20.18
N ILE A 175 -14.11 13.94 20.62
CA ILE A 175 -13.52 15.25 20.28
C ILE A 175 -12.06 15.29 20.74
N SER A 176 -11.15 15.59 19.81
CA SER A 176 -9.69 15.59 20.05
C SER A 176 -9.19 14.29 20.67
N ALA A 177 -9.64 13.15 20.17
CA ALA A 177 -9.30 11.79 20.62
C ALA A 177 -9.62 11.49 22.10
N SER A 178 -10.39 12.35 22.79
CA SER A 178 -10.72 12.21 24.23
C SER A 178 -11.49 10.94 24.58
N GLY A 179 -12.10 10.30 23.59
CA GLY A 179 -12.81 9.04 23.76
C GLY A 179 -11.93 7.81 23.93
N PHE A 180 -10.64 7.89 23.57
CA PHE A 180 -9.75 6.74 23.65
C PHE A 180 -9.61 6.20 25.08
N GLU A 181 -9.25 7.06 26.04
CA GLU A 181 -9.09 6.68 27.45
C GLU A 181 -10.42 6.57 28.21
N ARG A 182 -11.48 7.17 27.67
CA ARG A 182 -12.80 7.13 28.31
C ARG A 182 -13.39 5.75 28.23
N ILE A 183 -13.81 5.20 29.38
CA ILE A 183 -14.53 3.93 29.44
C ILE A 183 -16.00 4.18 29.08
N PHE A 184 -16.47 3.50 28.05
CA PHE A 184 -17.86 3.54 27.63
C PHE A 184 -18.61 2.26 28.03
N PRO A 185 -19.94 2.30 28.18
CA PRO A 185 -20.71 1.15 28.61
C PRO A 185 -20.53 -0.14 27.78
N PRO A 186 -20.28 -0.09 26.43
CA PRO A 186 -19.97 -1.28 25.64
C PRO A 186 -18.74 -2.08 26.08
N GLU A 187 -17.78 -1.45 26.76
CA GLU A 187 -16.57 -2.11 27.31
C GLU A 187 -16.90 -3.05 28.49
N GLY A 188 -18.02 -2.83 29.15
CA GLY A 188 -18.51 -3.72 30.20
C GLY A 188 -19.30 -4.91 29.65
N LYS A 189 -20.16 -5.48 30.51
CA LYS A 189 -20.98 -6.64 30.16
C LYS A 189 -21.85 -6.36 28.93
N TYR A 190 -21.74 -7.24 27.94
CA TYR A 190 -22.52 -7.16 26.72
C TYR A 190 -24.04 -7.33 26.98
N ASP A 191 -24.81 -6.39 26.52
CA ASP A 191 -26.29 -6.41 26.53
C ASP A 191 -26.81 -5.82 25.22
N PHE A 192 -27.25 -6.69 24.31
CA PHE A 192 -27.73 -6.31 22.98
C PHE A 192 -28.97 -5.40 23.02
N GLN A 193 -29.81 -5.54 24.03
CA GLN A 193 -31.05 -4.79 24.14
C GLN A 193 -30.88 -3.39 24.74
N LYS A 194 -29.71 -3.11 25.31
CA LYS A 194 -29.47 -1.88 26.05
C LYS A 194 -29.22 -0.70 25.11
N THR A 195 -29.82 0.44 25.46
CA THR A 195 -29.55 1.73 24.83
C THR A 195 -28.67 2.55 25.76
N TYR A 196 -27.67 3.21 25.19
CA TYR A 196 -26.73 4.06 25.91
C TYR A 196 -26.84 5.50 25.48
N PRO A 197 -26.50 6.49 26.34
CA PRO A 197 -26.29 7.87 25.90
C PRO A 197 -25.10 7.94 24.95
N GLY A 198 -25.34 8.30 23.72
CA GLY A 198 -24.29 8.48 22.72
C GLY A 198 -23.91 9.95 22.53
N GLN A 199 -23.12 10.21 21.48
CA GLN A 199 -22.63 11.53 21.09
C GLN A 199 -23.80 12.49 20.90
N SER A 200 -23.67 13.71 21.45
CA SER A 200 -24.67 14.79 21.33
C SER A 200 -26.10 14.36 21.73
N GLY A 201 -26.22 13.37 22.63
CA GLY A 201 -27.51 12.86 23.10
C GLY A 201 -28.21 11.86 22.16
N VAL A 202 -27.57 11.46 21.06
CA VAL A 202 -28.10 10.43 20.17
C VAL A 202 -28.04 9.06 20.87
N PRO A 203 -29.12 8.25 20.85
CA PRO A 203 -29.10 6.93 21.47
C PRO A 203 -28.14 5.97 20.76
N ALA A 204 -27.08 5.52 21.43
CA ALA A 204 -26.21 4.46 20.95
C ALA A 204 -26.79 3.08 21.27
N LYS A 205 -26.93 2.24 20.25
CA LYS A 205 -27.49 0.88 20.36
C LYS A 205 -26.64 -0.10 19.60
N TRP A 206 -26.71 -1.37 20.00
CA TRP A 206 -26.16 -2.45 19.22
C TRP A 206 -27.03 -2.75 17.99
N HIS A 207 -26.39 -2.83 16.83
CA HIS A 207 -27.03 -3.21 15.57
C HIS A 207 -26.25 -4.36 14.96
N LYS A 208 -26.98 -5.40 14.54
CA LYS A 208 -26.37 -6.42 13.67
C LYS A 208 -26.10 -5.78 12.30
N ILE A 209 -24.89 -5.91 11.81
CA ILE A 209 -24.54 -5.42 10.50
C ILE A 209 -24.68 -6.54 9.47
N SER A 210 -25.27 -6.22 8.32
CA SER A 210 -25.21 -7.06 7.14
C SER A 210 -23.87 -6.78 6.45
N ALA A 211 -23.15 -7.80 6.04
CA ALA A 211 -21.91 -7.64 5.30
C ALA A 211 -22.17 -6.75 4.06
N ILE A 212 -21.67 -5.53 4.08
CA ILE A 212 -21.83 -4.57 2.98
C ILE A 212 -20.63 -4.62 2.07
N ARG A 213 -19.45 -4.95 2.64
CA ARG A 213 -18.20 -5.10 1.91
C ARG A 213 -17.82 -6.57 1.83
N SER A 214 -17.56 -7.02 0.61
CA SER A 214 -17.08 -8.40 0.37
C SER A 214 -15.63 -8.63 0.77
N ASP A 215 -14.87 -7.56 1.03
CA ASP A 215 -13.46 -7.59 1.43
C ASP A 215 -13.23 -7.83 2.94
N GLY A 216 -14.30 -7.96 3.72
CA GLY A 216 -14.24 -8.23 5.16
C GLY A 216 -13.98 -7.02 6.05
N TRP A 217 -13.85 -5.81 5.51
CA TRP A 217 -13.70 -4.58 6.29
C TRP A 217 -15.04 -4.10 6.85
N ILE A 218 -15.06 -3.79 8.13
CA ILE A 218 -16.20 -3.18 8.84
C ILE A 218 -15.98 -1.67 8.86
N ASP A 219 -16.68 -0.96 7.98
CA ASP A 219 -16.58 0.48 7.80
C ASP A 219 -17.75 1.16 8.53
N PHE A 220 -17.48 1.78 9.69
CA PHE A 220 -18.49 2.41 10.51
C PHE A 220 -19.20 3.58 9.82
N ARG A 221 -18.52 4.29 8.93
CA ARG A 221 -19.13 5.42 8.19
C ARG A 221 -20.23 5.01 7.21
N ARG A 222 -20.33 3.74 6.90
CA ARG A 222 -21.46 3.21 6.11
C ARG A 222 -22.76 3.08 6.92
N TYR A 223 -22.64 3.04 8.24
CA TYR A 223 -23.77 2.87 9.15
C TYR A 223 -24.11 4.16 9.91
N TYR A 224 -23.12 5.04 10.09
CA TYR A 224 -23.21 6.24 10.90
C TYR A 224 -22.66 7.45 10.14
N ALA A 225 -23.31 8.60 10.33
CA ALA A 225 -22.94 9.88 9.70
C ALA A 225 -22.34 10.87 10.73
N TYR A 226 -21.61 10.39 11.73
CA TYR A 226 -21.07 11.20 12.80
C TYR A 226 -19.53 11.17 12.77
N ASP A 227 -18.94 12.36 12.78
CA ASP A 227 -17.48 12.54 12.92
C ASP A 227 -17.10 12.73 14.39
N ASN A 228 -15.81 12.66 14.70
CA ASN A 228 -15.28 12.78 16.07
C ASN A 228 -15.95 11.76 17.02
N ALA A 229 -15.95 10.50 16.62
CA ALA A 229 -16.71 9.47 17.30
C ALA A 229 -15.88 8.24 17.67
N VAL A 230 -16.33 7.57 18.74
CA VAL A 230 -15.90 6.18 19.05
C VAL A 230 -17.02 5.24 18.68
N TYR A 231 -16.64 4.13 18.06
CA TYR A 231 -17.52 3.00 17.72
C TYR A 231 -16.98 1.69 18.28
N PHE A 232 -17.88 0.76 18.47
CA PHE A 232 -17.56 -0.59 18.94
C PHE A 232 -18.04 -1.62 17.94
N GLY A 233 -17.20 -2.63 17.69
CA GLY A 233 -17.55 -3.86 17.01
C GLY A 233 -17.49 -5.03 18.00
N ASN A 234 -18.51 -5.87 18.07
CA ASN A 234 -18.56 -7.05 18.94
C ASN A 234 -18.91 -8.30 18.15
N THR A 235 -18.15 -9.36 18.36
CA THR A 235 -18.47 -10.73 17.91
C THR A 235 -18.07 -11.74 18.96
N PHE A 236 -18.56 -12.98 18.84
CA PHE A 236 -18.18 -14.09 19.67
C PHE A 236 -17.43 -15.12 18.85
N VAL A 237 -16.29 -15.59 19.34
CA VAL A 237 -15.43 -16.59 18.69
C VAL A 237 -15.51 -17.90 19.51
N TYR A 238 -16.00 -18.96 18.88
CA TYR A 238 -16.03 -20.29 19.49
C TYR A 238 -14.73 -21.01 19.25
N SER A 239 -14.14 -21.55 20.32
CA SER A 239 -12.99 -22.45 20.25
C SER A 239 -13.33 -23.82 20.81
N PRO A 240 -13.04 -24.94 20.10
CA PRO A 240 -13.34 -26.29 20.58
C PRO A 240 -12.50 -26.71 21.80
N ARG A 241 -11.39 -26.02 22.04
CA ARG A 241 -10.43 -26.24 23.11
C ARG A 241 -9.82 -24.95 23.62
N LYS A 242 -9.21 -24.93 24.78
CA LYS A 242 -8.32 -23.85 25.16
C LYS A 242 -7.08 -23.90 24.25
N GLN A 243 -6.77 -22.81 23.58
CA GLN A 243 -5.61 -22.73 22.67
C GLN A 243 -5.11 -21.31 22.50
N ARG A 244 -3.83 -21.18 22.19
CA ARG A 244 -3.20 -19.94 21.81
C ARG A 244 -3.65 -19.57 20.41
N ALA A 245 -3.98 -18.30 20.20
CA ALA A 245 -4.38 -17.75 18.90
C ALA A 245 -3.75 -16.38 18.68
N GLU A 246 -3.64 -15.97 17.45
CA GLU A 246 -3.33 -14.59 17.08
C GLU A 246 -4.62 -13.87 16.67
N ILE A 247 -4.88 -12.77 17.33
CA ILE A 247 -5.90 -11.81 16.93
C ILE A 247 -5.17 -10.72 16.13
N ARG A 248 -5.51 -10.61 14.86
CA ARG A 248 -4.89 -9.75 13.89
C ARG A 248 -5.88 -8.69 13.46
N VAL A 249 -5.48 -7.43 13.50
CA VAL A 249 -6.36 -6.31 13.22
C VAL A 249 -5.67 -5.32 12.29
N GLY A 250 -6.38 -4.91 11.23
CA GLY A 250 -6.14 -3.69 10.50
C GLY A 250 -7.19 -2.67 10.88
N THR A 251 -6.87 -1.38 10.89
CA THR A 251 -7.81 -0.33 11.29
C THR A 251 -7.49 1.02 10.66
N SER A 252 -8.52 1.82 10.42
CA SER A 252 -8.40 3.26 10.33
C SER A 252 -9.01 3.85 11.59
N GLY A 253 -8.17 4.49 12.42
CA GLY A 253 -8.54 5.05 13.72
C GLY A 253 -7.67 4.54 14.86
N SER A 254 -7.86 5.12 16.05
CA SER A 254 -7.31 4.59 17.29
C SER A 254 -7.99 3.26 17.66
N LEU A 255 -7.25 2.36 18.31
CA LEU A 255 -7.67 0.97 18.48
C LEU A 255 -7.52 0.50 19.94
N LYS A 256 -8.59 -0.10 20.50
CA LYS A 256 -8.48 -1.02 21.64
C LYS A 256 -9.18 -2.34 21.31
N VAL A 257 -8.52 -3.44 21.64
CA VAL A 257 -9.05 -4.80 21.44
C VAL A 257 -9.19 -5.49 22.78
N PHE A 258 -10.39 -6.01 23.05
CA PHE A 258 -10.69 -6.74 24.28
C PHE A 258 -11.05 -8.19 23.94
N LEU A 259 -10.51 -9.13 24.69
CA LEU A 259 -10.88 -10.54 24.63
C LEU A 259 -11.41 -10.98 26.01
N ASN A 260 -12.66 -11.45 26.05
CA ASN A 260 -13.32 -11.85 27.30
C ASN A 260 -13.29 -10.75 28.37
N ASP A 261 -13.55 -9.51 27.96
CA ASP A 261 -13.57 -8.28 28.77
C ASP A 261 -12.18 -7.83 29.28
N GLU A 262 -11.10 -8.48 28.85
CA GLU A 262 -9.72 -8.09 29.14
C GLU A 262 -9.12 -7.30 27.97
N LEU A 263 -8.53 -6.14 28.24
CA LEU A 263 -7.78 -5.36 27.24
C LEU A 263 -6.51 -6.12 26.85
N ILE A 264 -6.38 -6.48 25.57
CA ILE A 264 -5.25 -7.27 25.06
C ILE A 264 -4.36 -6.50 24.10
N LEU A 265 -4.85 -5.37 23.55
CA LEU A 265 -4.12 -4.55 22.59
C LEU A 265 -4.69 -3.13 22.61
N GLU A 266 -3.81 -2.13 22.56
CA GLU A 266 -4.21 -0.73 22.39
C GLU A 266 -3.19 0.09 21.60
N TYR A 267 -3.71 1.01 20.75
CA TYR A 267 -2.95 2.01 20.03
C TYR A 267 -3.74 3.31 19.99
N PHE A 268 -3.10 4.38 20.47
CA PHE A 268 -3.74 5.70 20.61
C PHE A 268 -3.83 6.44 19.28
N ASP A 269 -2.76 6.38 18.46
CA ASP A 269 -2.67 7.15 17.23
C ASP A 269 -3.73 6.70 16.21
N GLU A 270 -4.37 7.69 15.56
CA GLU A 270 -5.39 7.45 14.55
C GLU A 270 -4.73 7.22 13.19
N ASN A 271 -4.31 5.99 12.94
CA ASN A 271 -3.61 5.60 11.73
C ASN A 271 -4.56 4.95 10.71
N ASN A 272 -4.21 5.05 9.41
CA ASN A 272 -4.83 4.30 8.32
C ASN A 272 -3.97 3.09 7.98
N ASN A 273 -4.34 1.93 8.47
CA ASN A 273 -3.52 0.74 8.39
C ASN A 273 -4.16 -0.37 7.55
N ASP A 274 -3.28 -1.17 6.94
CA ASP A 274 -3.67 -2.38 6.24
C ASP A 274 -4.08 -3.51 7.20
N LEU A 275 -4.59 -4.60 6.62
CA LEU A 275 -4.86 -5.82 7.37
C LEU A 275 -3.60 -6.32 8.09
N ASP A 276 -3.77 -6.95 9.25
CA ASP A 276 -2.70 -7.55 10.08
C ASP A 276 -1.59 -6.58 10.55
N THR A 277 -1.83 -5.27 10.51
CA THR A 277 -0.85 -4.29 11.04
C THR A 277 -0.63 -4.51 12.53
N TYR A 278 -1.69 -4.82 13.27
CA TYR A 278 -1.64 -5.11 14.69
C TYR A 278 -1.92 -6.59 14.94
N VAL A 279 -0.97 -7.27 15.58
CA VAL A 279 -1.07 -8.70 15.90
C VAL A 279 -0.81 -8.92 17.37
N VAL A 280 -1.77 -9.55 18.06
CA VAL A 280 -1.62 -9.92 19.47
C VAL A 280 -1.90 -11.41 19.66
N THR A 281 -0.99 -12.10 20.34
CA THR A 281 -1.16 -13.49 20.73
C THR A 281 -1.88 -13.56 22.06
N ALA A 282 -3.03 -14.23 22.12
CA ALA A 282 -3.85 -14.40 23.31
C ALA A 282 -4.42 -15.82 23.42
N ASP A 283 -4.95 -16.18 24.60
CA ASP A 283 -5.57 -17.48 24.85
C ASP A 283 -7.07 -17.44 24.59
N LEU A 284 -7.56 -18.21 23.63
CA LEU A 284 -8.98 -18.54 23.53
C LEU A 284 -9.34 -19.61 24.58
N GLN A 285 -10.39 -19.36 25.36
CA GLN A 285 -10.96 -20.35 26.23
C GLN A 285 -11.78 -21.37 25.43
N LYS A 286 -11.93 -22.60 25.95
CA LYS A 286 -12.85 -23.56 25.36
C LYS A 286 -14.29 -23.05 25.46
N GLY A 287 -15.00 -23.07 24.32
CA GLY A 287 -16.33 -22.49 24.17
C GLY A 287 -16.28 -21.13 23.53
N TRP A 288 -17.28 -20.29 23.82
CA TRP A 288 -17.37 -18.95 23.26
C TRP A 288 -16.46 -17.95 24.00
N ASN A 289 -15.85 -17.07 23.24
CA ASN A 289 -15.02 -15.95 23.68
C ASN A 289 -15.59 -14.66 23.08
N ARG A 290 -15.73 -13.62 23.85
CA ARG A 290 -16.14 -12.30 23.37
C ARG A 290 -14.94 -11.57 22.80
N LEU A 291 -15.03 -11.13 21.56
CA LEU A 291 -14.09 -10.21 20.93
C LEU A 291 -14.76 -8.86 20.74
N LEU A 292 -14.21 -7.83 21.38
CA LEU A 292 -14.69 -6.46 21.28
C LEU A 292 -13.59 -5.57 20.72
N ILE A 293 -13.92 -4.79 19.71
CA ILE A 293 -13.03 -3.79 19.11
C ILE A 293 -13.64 -2.41 19.36
N LYS A 294 -12.82 -1.49 19.87
CA LYS A 294 -13.11 -0.07 20.03
C LYS A 294 -12.28 0.70 19.02
N CYS A 295 -12.93 1.41 18.11
CA CYS A 295 -12.30 2.30 17.14
C CYS A 295 -12.73 3.74 17.42
N GLY A 296 -11.76 4.66 17.48
CA GLY A 296 -12.02 6.10 17.59
C GLY A 296 -11.39 6.85 16.42
N TYR A 297 -12.06 7.91 15.96
CA TYR A 297 -11.48 8.82 15.00
C TYR A 297 -11.91 10.26 15.25
N SER A 298 -10.99 11.20 15.03
CA SER A 298 -11.20 12.65 15.19
C SER A 298 -10.44 13.48 14.16
N GLU A 299 -9.25 13.03 13.77
CA GLU A 299 -8.36 13.76 12.86
C GLU A 299 -8.38 13.15 11.45
N ILE A 300 -8.60 11.86 11.34
CA ILE A 300 -8.69 11.17 10.05
C ILE A 300 -10.14 11.10 9.54
N THR A 301 -10.31 10.79 8.24
CA THR A 301 -11.62 10.77 7.58
C THR A 301 -12.27 9.39 7.51
N GLN A 302 -11.59 8.35 7.98
CA GLN A 302 -12.07 6.97 7.95
C GLN A 302 -12.15 6.39 9.35
N CYS A 303 -13.10 5.47 9.56
CA CYS A 303 -13.20 4.69 10.78
C CYS A 303 -13.67 3.29 10.43
N ASN A 304 -12.75 2.36 10.40
CA ASN A 304 -13.00 0.98 10.01
C ASN A 304 -12.05 0.02 10.72
N PHE A 305 -12.34 -1.26 10.63
CA PHE A 305 -11.43 -2.32 11.00
C PHE A 305 -11.68 -3.59 10.20
N MET A 306 -10.67 -4.43 10.11
CA MET A 306 -10.77 -5.84 9.75
C MET A 306 -10.13 -6.66 10.85
N ALA A 307 -10.74 -7.78 11.25
CA ALA A 307 -10.18 -8.67 12.27
C ALA A 307 -10.16 -10.13 11.79
N ARG A 308 -9.09 -10.83 12.15
CA ARG A 308 -8.88 -12.25 11.86
C ARG A 308 -8.43 -12.98 13.13
N VAL A 309 -8.78 -14.28 13.24
CA VAL A 309 -8.30 -15.15 14.34
C VAL A 309 -7.59 -16.34 13.70
N THR A 310 -6.29 -16.43 13.93
CA THR A 310 -5.41 -17.36 13.23
C THR A 310 -4.45 -18.07 14.19
N ASP A 311 -3.70 -19.04 13.66
CA ASP A 311 -2.48 -19.53 14.31
C ASP A 311 -1.29 -18.55 14.11
N GLY A 312 -0.10 -18.95 14.57
CA GLY A 312 1.12 -18.14 14.45
C GLY A 312 1.68 -17.99 13.02
N GLN A 313 1.16 -18.75 12.07
CA GLN A 313 1.48 -18.69 10.64
C GLN A 313 0.37 -17.98 9.83
N GLY A 314 -0.60 -17.36 10.49
CA GLY A 314 -1.70 -16.68 9.82
C GLY A 314 -2.76 -17.59 9.21
N GLN A 315 -2.70 -18.90 9.50
CA GLN A 315 -3.65 -19.89 9.00
C GLN A 315 -4.87 -20.01 9.89
N ALA A 316 -5.99 -20.44 9.31
CA ALA A 316 -7.22 -20.67 10.06
C ALA A 316 -7.05 -21.75 11.13
N LEU A 317 -7.49 -21.48 12.35
CA LEU A 317 -7.55 -22.46 13.42
C LEU A 317 -8.71 -23.42 13.20
N GLU A 318 -8.46 -24.72 13.38
CA GLU A 318 -9.46 -25.77 13.19
C GLU A 318 -10.62 -25.65 14.19
N GLY A 319 -11.85 -25.74 13.69
CA GLY A 319 -13.08 -25.73 14.47
C GLY A 319 -13.48 -24.37 15.06
N ILE A 320 -12.79 -23.30 14.69
CA ILE A 320 -13.20 -21.94 15.03
C ILE A 320 -14.49 -21.60 14.27
N ARG A 321 -15.43 -20.99 14.98
CA ARG A 321 -16.66 -20.40 14.44
C ARG A 321 -16.87 -19.05 15.08
N TYR A 322 -17.62 -18.17 14.45
CA TYR A 322 -17.94 -16.85 15.00
C TYR A 322 -19.41 -16.53 14.84
N SER A 323 -19.92 -15.67 15.70
CA SER A 323 -21.33 -15.27 15.71
C SER A 323 -21.50 -13.91 16.36
N SER A 324 -22.29 -13.04 15.74
CA SER A 324 -22.75 -11.79 16.33
C SER A 324 -23.89 -11.98 17.36
N GLU A 325 -24.54 -13.16 17.37
CA GLU A 325 -25.59 -13.44 18.33
C GLU A 325 -25.02 -13.60 19.75
N PRO A 326 -25.76 -13.11 20.79
CA PRO A 326 -25.30 -13.19 22.17
C PRO A 326 -24.96 -14.61 22.61
N GLN A 327 -23.75 -14.81 23.13
CA GLN A 327 -23.25 -16.09 23.61
C GLN A 327 -22.83 -16.00 25.07
N LYS A 328 -22.92 -17.13 25.78
CA LYS A 328 -22.35 -17.24 27.12
C LYS A 328 -20.85 -17.49 27.00
N TYR A 329 -20.05 -16.60 27.54
CA TYR A 329 -18.60 -16.71 27.59
C TYR A 329 -18.08 -16.57 29.03
N SER A 330 -16.82 -16.90 29.25
CA SER A 330 -16.15 -16.76 30.54
C SER A 330 -15.18 -15.60 30.53
N ALA A 331 -15.39 -14.63 31.41
CA ALA A 331 -14.47 -13.50 31.63
C ALA A 331 -13.20 -13.91 32.42
N LYS A 332 -12.77 -15.19 32.33
CA LYS A 332 -11.53 -15.62 32.97
C LYS A 332 -10.34 -15.13 32.14
N PRO A 333 -9.36 -14.48 32.81
CA PRO A 333 -8.15 -14.06 32.12
C PRO A 333 -7.41 -15.27 31.53
N GLY A 334 -6.83 -15.07 30.35
CA GLY A 334 -5.91 -16.02 29.74
C GLY A 334 -4.49 -15.89 30.29
N ALA A 335 -3.50 -16.43 29.56
CA ALA A 335 -2.11 -16.06 29.77
C ALA A 335 -1.91 -14.61 29.23
N GLU A 336 -0.91 -13.92 29.77
CA GLU A 336 -0.57 -12.56 29.37
C GLU A 336 -0.50 -12.42 27.84
N PRO A 337 -1.23 -11.47 27.25
CA PRO A 337 -1.19 -11.22 25.81
C PRO A 337 0.20 -10.74 25.40
N ARG A 338 0.60 -11.05 24.17
CA ARG A 338 1.88 -10.61 23.61
C ARG A 338 1.66 -9.98 22.27
N VAL A 339 1.95 -8.69 22.16
CA VAL A 339 1.98 -7.97 20.88
C VAL A 339 3.16 -8.50 20.08
N ARG A 340 2.92 -8.81 18.81
CA ARG A 340 3.97 -9.17 17.85
C ARG A 340 4.34 -7.92 17.05
N PRO A 341 5.61 -7.56 17.02
CA PRO A 341 6.05 -6.48 16.15
C PRO A 341 5.92 -6.88 14.68
N ASN A 342 5.85 -5.90 13.80
CA ASN A 342 5.83 -6.14 12.37
C ASN A 342 7.13 -6.83 11.93
N PHE A 343 7.01 -7.92 11.19
CA PHE A 343 8.16 -8.76 10.81
C PHE A 343 9.14 -8.06 9.89
N ALA A 344 8.65 -7.14 9.03
CA ALA A 344 9.49 -6.42 8.09
C ALA A 344 10.23 -5.25 8.78
N GLU A 345 9.56 -4.53 9.69
CA GLU A 345 10.21 -3.52 10.52
C GLU A 345 11.36 -4.14 11.32
N GLN A 346 11.10 -5.23 12.04
CA GLN A 346 12.14 -5.95 12.80
C GLN A 346 13.31 -6.38 11.92
N TYR A 347 13.02 -6.88 10.72
CA TYR A 347 14.06 -7.33 9.81
C TYR A 347 14.98 -6.17 9.41
N PHE A 348 14.43 -5.03 8.97
CA PHE A 348 15.25 -3.90 8.54
C PHE A 348 15.92 -3.17 9.71
N GLU A 349 15.32 -3.08 10.88
CA GLU A 349 15.98 -2.62 12.10
C GLU A 349 17.23 -3.44 12.41
N GLU A 350 17.12 -4.76 12.30
CA GLU A 350 18.27 -5.67 12.47
C GLU A 350 19.30 -5.52 11.36
N GLN A 351 18.88 -5.35 10.09
CA GLN A 351 19.82 -5.09 8.98
C GLN A 351 20.60 -3.78 9.20
N ILE A 352 19.95 -2.72 9.62
CA ILE A 352 20.59 -1.44 9.95
C ILE A 352 21.57 -1.60 11.11
N ARG A 353 21.22 -2.35 12.13
CA ARG A 353 22.10 -2.64 13.27
C ARG A 353 23.36 -3.40 12.84
N LEU A 354 23.22 -4.38 11.93
CA LEU A 354 24.34 -5.20 11.44
C LEU A 354 25.16 -4.49 10.37
N PHE A 355 24.54 -3.71 9.51
CA PHE A 355 25.13 -3.07 8.33
C PHE A 355 24.70 -1.59 8.25
N PRO A 356 25.18 -0.74 9.17
CA PRO A 356 24.72 0.65 9.28
C PRO A 356 25.06 1.53 8.09
N ASP A 357 25.97 1.09 7.23
CA ASP A 357 26.38 1.82 6.01
C ASP A 357 25.59 1.37 4.76
N GLN A 358 24.69 0.40 4.89
CA GLN A 358 23.79 0.00 3.80
C GLN A 358 22.50 0.82 3.83
N LEU A 359 22.50 1.95 3.13
CA LEU A 359 21.42 2.96 3.20
C LEU A 359 20.12 2.49 2.56
N GLU A 360 20.16 1.49 1.68
CA GLU A 360 18.97 0.81 1.17
C GLU A 360 18.06 0.27 2.30
N ASN A 361 18.64 -0.18 3.41
CA ASN A 361 17.87 -0.70 4.54
C ASN A 361 17.08 0.40 5.27
N TYR A 362 17.61 1.63 5.31
CA TYR A 362 16.88 2.78 5.90
C TYR A 362 15.68 3.18 5.02
N VAL A 363 15.85 3.15 3.70
CA VAL A 363 14.74 3.42 2.77
C VAL A 363 13.64 2.37 2.93
N LEU A 364 14.02 1.09 2.98
CA LEU A 364 13.06 -0.01 3.11
C LEU A 364 12.38 -0.03 4.49
N LEU A 365 13.12 0.31 5.56
CA LEU A 365 12.52 0.48 6.89
C LEU A 365 11.52 1.64 6.92
N ALA A 366 11.88 2.77 6.31
CA ALA A 366 10.97 3.91 6.21
C ALA A 366 9.71 3.56 5.41
N HIS A 367 9.83 2.79 4.33
CA HIS A 367 8.65 2.28 3.61
C HIS A 367 7.76 1.39 4.50
N CYS A 368 8.35 0.52 5.34
CA CYS A 368 7.57 -0.26 6.30
C CYS A 368 6.82 0.64 7.29
N TYR A 369 7.50 1.64 7.85
CA TYR A 369 6.89 2.59 8.76
C TYR A 369 5.78 3.40 8.10
N LEU A 370 6.03 3.97 6.93
CA LEU A 370 5.04 4.74 6.18
C LEU A 370 3.83 3.88 5.77
N ARG A 371 4.05 2.63 5.41
CA ARG A 371 2.98 1.68 5.15
C ARG A 371 2.08 1.45 6.36
N ASN A 372 2.67 1.42 7.55
CA ASN A 372 1.97 1.28 8.82
C ASN A 372 1.54 2.63 9.41
N ASP A 373 1.54 3.69 8.59
CA ASP A 373 1.16 5.08 8.91
C ASP A 373 1.95 5.69 10.08
N LYS A 374 3.21 5.25 10.23
CA LYS A 374 4.18 5.74 11.22
C LYS A 374 5.09 6.79 10.58
N ALA A 375 4.53 7.96 10.26
CA ALA A 375 5.23 9.01 9.52
C ALA A 375 6.45 9.55 10.28
N ILE A 376 6.38 9.66 11.60
CA ILE A 376 7.47 10.17 12.46
C ILE A 376 8.66 9.21 12.44
N GLU A 377 8.43 7.90 12.60
CA GLU A 377 9.48 6.89 12.56
C GLU A 377 10.13 6.80 11.18
N GLY A 378 9.32 6.89 10.12
CA GLY A 378 9.81 6.97 8.74
C GLY A 378 10.71 8.18 8.51
N GLU A 379 10.27 9.36 8.95
CA GLU A 379 11.05 10.59 8.89
C GLU A 379 12.38 10.49 9.65
N LEU A 380 12.35 10.05 10.91
CA LEU A 380 13.56 9.93 11.74
C LEU A 380 14.57 8.97 11.11
N THR A 381 14.10 7.86 10.56
CA THR A 381 14.93 6.86 9.87
C THR A 381 15.62 7.48 8.65
N LEU A 382 14.88 8.20 7.81
CA LEU A 382 15.45 8.84 6.61
C LEU A 382 16.35 10.03 6.94
N ARG A 383 16.05 10.80 7.98
CA ARG A 383 16.95 11.87 8.46
C ARG A 383 18.30 11.32 8.93
N GLU A 384 18.30 10.14 9.56
CA GLU A 384 19.56 9.46 9.92
C GLU A 384 20.35 9.07 8.68
N ALA A 385 19.69 8.51 7.67
CA ALA A 385 20.32 8.14 6.39
C ALA A 385 20.86 9.38 5.64
N ILE A 386 20.09 10.48 5.58
CA ILE A 386 20.51 11.75 4.95
C ILE A 386 21.75 12.34 5.64
N ARG A 387 21.86 12.24 6.97
CA ARG A 387 23.07 12.68 7.68
C ARG A 387 24.32 11.92 7.26
N ARG A 388 24.18 10.63 6.90
CA ARG A 388 25.29 9.77 6.42
C ARG A 388 25.61 10.03 4.96
N ALA A 389 24.60 10.24 4.11
CA ALA A 389 24.75 10.43 2.67
C ALA A 389 23.94 11.64 2.18
N PRO A 390 24.40 12.87 2.45
CA PRO A 390 23.67 14.09 2.08
C PRO A 390 23.64 14.38 0.57
N GLY A 391 24.32 13.57 -0.24
CA GLY A 391 24.31 13.64 -1.71
C GLY A 391 23.37 12.63 -2.37
N ASN A 392 22.77 11.69 -1.62
CA ASN A 392 21.96 10.62 -2.20
C ASN A 392 20.52 11.09 -2.45
N PRO A 393 20.10 11.26 -3.72
CA PRO A 393 18.78 11.78 -4.06
C PRO A 393 17.63 10.84 -3.68
N LEU A 394 17.88 9.51 -3.62
CA LEU A 394 16.88 8.53 -3.23
C LEU A 394 16.32 8.82 -1.84
N LEU A 395 17.17 9.25 -0.90
CA LEU A 395 16.78 9.54 0.48
C LEU A 395 15.86 10.77 0.54
N TYR A 396 16.16 11.79 -0.26
CA TYR A 396 15.35 13.02 -0.32
C TYR A 396 13.99 12.79 -0.96
N GLN A 397 13.89 11.97 -2.00
CA GLN A 397 12.60 11.61 -2.57
C GLN A 397 11.72 10.86 -1.55
N ASN A 398 12.31 9.91 -0.81
CA ASN A 398 11.56 9.12 0.14
C ASN A 398 11.12 9.91 1.39
N ILE A 399 11.92 10.87 1.87
CA ILE A 399 11.51 11.68 3.03
C ILE A 399 10.36 12.64 2.72
N VAL A 400 10.17 13.03 1.46
CA VAL A 400 9.03 13.87 1.04
C VAL A 400 7.70 13.16 1.35
N GLU A 401 7.61 11.84 1.18
CA GLU A 401 6.39 11.11 1.56
C GLU A 401 6.14 11.14 3.07
N ALA A 402 7.19 10.99 3.89
CA ALA A 402 7.06 11.10 5.34
C ALA A 402 6.59 12.51 5.75
N TYR A 403 7.14 13.55 5.14
CA TYR A 403 6.71 14.93 5.37
C TYR A 403 5.27 15.18 4.90
N SER A 404 4.88 14.60 3.76
CA SER A 404 3.50 14.73 3.26
C SER A 404 2.48 14.14 4.22
N ARG A 405 2.76 12.95 4.76
CA ARG A 405 1.90 12.30 5.77
C ARG A 405 1.89 13.05 7.11
N GLY A 406 3.00 13.69 7.46
CA GLY A 406 3.13 14.54 8.65
C GLY A 406 2.70 15.99 8.43
N GLU A 407 2.11 16.35 7.27
CA GLU A 407 1.64 17.69 6.90
C GLU A 407 2.71 18.79 7.01
N LYS A 408 4.00 18.42 6.77
CA LYS A 408 5.17 19.31 6.87
C LYS A 408 5.48 19.97 5.51
N PHE A 409 4.61 20.88 5.06
CA PHE A 409 4.68 21.44 3.71
C PHE A 409 5.92 22.31 3.45
N ASP A 410 6.42 23.02 4.46
CA ASP A 410 7.64 23.84 4.33
C ASP A 410 8.88 22.96 4.14
N GLU A 411 8.95 21.84 4.85
CA GLU A 411 10.02 20.85 4.70
C GLU A 411 9.98 20.17 3.33
N ILE A 412 8.79 19.93 2.77
CA ILE A 412 8.64 19.42 1.42
C ILE A 412 9.27 20.37 0.43
N ALA A 413 8.90 21.66 0.45
CA ALA A 413 9.42 22.65 -0.48
C ALA A 413 10.95 22.75 -0.43
N THR A 414 11.52 22.85 0.76
CA THR A 414 12.98 22.91 0.98
C THR A 414 13.67 21.63 0.49
N THR A 415 13.07 20.46 0.76
CA THR A 415 13.61 19.15 0.34
C THR A 415 13.59 19.00 -1.18
N MET A 416 12.53 19.46 -1.83
CA MET A 416 12.41 19.40 -3.30
C MET A 416 13.39 20.34 -4.00
N GLU A 417 13.66 21.53 -3.44
CA GLU A 417 14.72 22.40 -3.93
C GLU A 417 16.09 21.73 -3.80
N ARG A 418 16.36 21.11 -2.65
CA ARG A 418 17.59 20.35 -2.44
C ARG A 418 17.74 19.16 -3.37
N LEU A 419 16.66 18.43 -3.62
CA LEU A 419 16.64 17.29 -4.56
C LEU A 419 16.97 17.76 -5.98
N TYR A 420 16.39 18.89 -6.42
CA TYR A 420 16.67 19.48 -7.72
C TYR A 420 18.14 19.93 -7.85
N ASP A 421 18.72 20.49 -6.80
CA ASP A 421 20.15 20.87 -6.76
C ASP A 421 21.07 19.64 -6.87
N ILE A 422 20.70 18.50 -6.27
CA ILE A 422 21.48 17.26 -6.35
C ILE A 422 21.37 16.64 -7.74
N ASP A 423 20.15 16.54 -8.26
CA ASP A 423 19.91 16.03 -9.61
C ASP A 423 18.70 16.68 -10.28
N GLU A 424 19.01 17.68 -11.12
CA GLU A 424 18.03 18.43 -11.91
C GLU A 424 17.31 17.58 -12.98
N ASN A 425 17.74 16.32 -13.23
CA ASN A 425 17.14 15.41 -14.21
C ASN A 425 16.20 14.39 -13.58
N LEU A 426 15.95 14.46 -12.27
CA LEU A 426 14.98 13.58 -11.64
C LEU A 426 13.55 14.00 -12.01
N PRO A 427 12.74 13.08 -12.57
CA PRO A 427 11.38 13.40 -12.99
C PRO A 427 10.54 14.01 -11.87
N PHE A 428 10.63 13.46 -10.66
CA PHE A 428 9.93 13.96 -9.48
C PHE A 428 10.29 15.43 -9.14
N ALA A 429 11.59 15.78 -9.19
CA ALA A 429 12.05 17.13 -8.95
C ALA A 429 11.63 18.10 -10.07
N ILE A 430 11.68 17.66 -11.34
CA ILE A 430 11.21 18.45 -12.47
C ILE A 430 9.71 18.73 -12.35
N ARG A 431 8.88 17.74 -11.99
CA ARG A 431 7.44 17.93 -11.80
C ARG A 431 7.13 18.94 -10.71
N PHE A 432 7.88 18.94 -9.62
CA PHE A 432 7.71 19.93 -8.57
C PHE A 432 7.96 21.36 -9.11
N GLN A 433 9.06 21.58 -9.85
CA GLN A 433 9.35 22.88 -10.45
C GLN A 433 8.32 23.24 -11.52
N TYR A 434 7.92 22.29 -12.35
CA TYR A 434 6.87 22.47 -13.35
C TYR A 434 5.56 22.95 -12.71
N ASN A 435 5.08 22.30 -11.65
CA ASN A 435 3.85 22.70 -10.98
C ASN A 435 3.94 24.13 -10.41
N ARG A 436 5.06 24.53 -9.82
CA ARG A 436 5.28 25.91 -9.34
C ARG A 436 5.24 26.94 -10.49
N LEU A 437 5.79 26.60 -11.66
CA LEU A 437 5.73 27.46 -12.83
C LEU A 437 4.30 27.58 -13.39
N MET A 438 3.55 26.47 -13.38
CA MET A 438 2.16 26.45 -13.79
C MET A 438 1.27 27.28 -12.85
N GLU A 439 1.44 27.18 -11.54
CA GLU A 439 0.74 27.99 -10.53
C GLU A 439 1.03 29.49 -10.69
N SER A 440 2.25 29.84 -11.12
CA SER A 440 2.65 31.22 -11.38
C SER A 440 2.43 31.67 -12.83
N GLU A 441 1.70 30.90 -13.64
CA GLU A 441 1.38 31.16 -15.04
C GLU A 441 2.61 31.41 -15.95
N GLN A 442 3.77 30.83 -15.58
CA GLN A 442 5.00 30.91 -16.36
C GLN A 442 5.06 29.79 -17.41
N PHE A 443 4.10 29.81 -18.36
CA PHE A 443 3.86 28.73 -19.32
C PHE A 443 5.05 28.39 -20.21
N ASP A 444 5.83 29.36 -20.66
CA ASP A 444 6.97 29.10 -21.56
C ASP A 444 8.04 28.25 -20.86
N ARG A 445 8.37 28.62 -19.63
CA ARG A 445 9.30 27.82 -18.79
C ARG A 445 8.72 26.49 -18.38
N GLY A 446 7.40 26.43 -18.13
CA GLY A 446 6.68 25.19 -17.86
C GLY A 446 6.76 24.24 -19.05
N GLU A 447 6.65 24.75 -20.29
CA GLU A 447 6.77 23.96 -21.52
C GLU A 447 8.17 23.38 -21.70
N GLU A 448 9.22 24.13 -21.34
CA GLU A 448 10.61 23.62 -21.35
C GLU A 448 10.77 22.41 -20.40
N LEU A 449 10.24 22.49 -19.17
CA LEU A 449 10.30 21.37 -18.22
C LEU A 449 9.45 20.18 -18.67
N LEU A 450 8.28 20.41 -19.24
CA LEU A 450 7.44 19.36 -19.79
C LEU A 450 8.13 18.64 -20.97
N ASN A 451 8.81 19.38 -21.85
CA ASN A 451 9.60 18.79 -22.92
C ASN A 451 10.75 17.95 -22.38
N ARG A 452 11.43 18.43 -21.34
CA ARG A 452 12.48 17.67 -20.67
C ARG A 452 11.95 16.36 -20.03
N LEU A 453 10.76 16.40 -19.42
CA LEU A 453 10.10 15.18 -18.91
C LEU A 453 9.84 14.18 -20.04
N ARG A 454 9.39 14.63 -21.22
CA ARG A 454 9.18 13.75 -22.39
C ARG A 454 10.46 13.04 -22.87
N GLU A 455 11.61 13.68 -22.70
CA GLU A 455 12.90 13.10 -23.11
C GLU A 455 13.40 12.03 -22.14
N ILE A 456 13.12 12.17 -20.83
CA ILE A 456 13.71 11.31 -19.80
C ILE A 456 12.74 10.24 -19.24
N VAL A 457 11.43 10.49 -19.31
CA VAL A 457 10.41 9.53 -18.85
C VAL A 457 9.81 8.82 -20.06
N PRO A 458 9.75 7.48 -20.08
CA PRO A 458 9.00 6.76 -21.11
C PRO A 458 7.55 7.25 -21.15
N GLY A 459 6.91 7.23 -22.33
CA GLY A 459 5.51 7.64 -22.47
C GLY A 459 4.62 6.90 -21.46
N THR A 460 4.03 7.65 -20.54
CA THR A 460 3.13 7.15 -19.48
C THR A 460 1.80 7.88 -19.55
N ALA A 461 0.76 7.28 -18.97
CA ALA A 461 -0.54 7.91 -18.89
C ALA A 461 -0.50 9.21 -18.05
N GLU A 462 0.36 9.25 -17.03
CA GLU A 462 0.57 10.41 -16.18
C GLU A 462 1.16 11.57 -16.98
N LEU A 463 2.22 11.33 -17.75
CA LEU A 463 2.85 12.35 -18.59
C LEU A 463 1.87 12.87 -19.67
N ALA A 464 1.08 11.97 -20.27
CA ALA A 464 0.05 12.35 -21.23
C ALA A 464 -1.05 13.21 -20.58
N ALA A 465 -1.44 12.92 -19.33
CA ALA A 465 -2.39 13.74 -18.57
C ALA A 465 -1.80 15.11 -18.20
N GLU A 466 -0.52 15.18 -17.83
CA GLU A 466 0.21 16.44 -17.58
C GLU A 466 0.25 17.32 -18.83
N GLU A 467 0.46 16.73 -20.01
CA GLU A 467 0.43 17.45 -21.28
C GLU A 467 -0.96 18.02 -21.59
N ILE A 468 -2.02 17.24 -21.40
CA ILE A 468 -3.40 17.71 -21.55
C ILE A 468 -3.68 18.85 -20.55
N GLY A 469 -3.23 18.71 -19.32
CA GLY A 469 -3.33 19.73 -18.27
C GLY A 469 -2.62 21.03 -18.63
N PHE A 470 -1.43 20.95 -19.22
CA PHE A 470 -0.66 22.09 -19.69
C PHE A 470 -1.42 22.90 -20.76
N TYR A 471 -1.91 22.23 -21.81
CA TYR A 471 -2.69 22.91 -22.85
C TYR A 471 -4.03 23.43 -22.33
N SER A 472 -4.63 22.75 -21.34
CA SER A 472 -5.84 23.23 -20.66
C SER A 472 -5.60 24.53 -19.90
N ALA A 473 -4.48 24.65 -19.19
CA ALA A 473 -4.08 25.88 -18.49
C ALA A 473 -3.82 27.04 -19.48
N LYS A 474 -3.18 26.75 -20.62
CA LYS A 474 -2.99 27.73 -21.74
C LYS A 474 -4.29 28.03 -22.48
N ARG A 475 -5.39 27.29 -22.25
CA ARG A 475 -6.66 27.38 -23.00
C ARG A 475 -6.50 27.16 -24.52
N ASP A 476 -5.53 26.34 -24.91
CA ASP A 476 -5.28 25.97 -26.31
C ASP A 476 -6.17 24.80 -26.72
N VAL A 477 -7.42 25.12 -27.07
CA VAL A 477 -8.44 24.10 -27.38
C VAL A 477 -8.02 23.14 -28.50
N PRO A 478 -7.39 23.56 -29.62
CA PRO A 478 -6.92 22.64 -30.65
C PRO A 478 -5.92 21.62 -30.10
N LYS A 479 -4.95 22.05 -29.29
CA LYS A 479 -3.95 21.16 -28.69
C LYS A 479 -4.52 20.28 -27.59
N ILE A 480 -5.51 20.73 -26.81
CA ILE A 480 -6.24 19.89 -25.86
C ILE A 480 -6.87 18.71 -26.58
N ILE A 481 -7.54 18.94 -27.70
CA ILE A 481 -8.19 17.89 -28.50
C ILE A 481 -7.13 16.91 -29.03
N GLU A 482 -6.09 17.43 -29.70
CA GLU A 482 -5.03 16.62 -30.30
C GLU A 482 -4.30 15.74 -29.27
N SER A 483 -3.87 16.33 -28.15
CA SER A 483 -3.16 15.61 -27.09
C SER A 483 -4.06 14.57 -26.41
N THR A 484 -5.35 14.89 -26.20
CA THR A 484 -6.30 13.94 -25.62
C THR A 484 -6.59 12.77 -26.55
N GLU A 485 -6.73 13.00 -27.84
CA GLU A 485 -6.92 11.92 -28.84
C GLU A 485 -5.71 11.00 -28.90
N THR A 486 -4.51 11.57 -28.87
CA THR A 486 -3.26 10.80 -28.85
C THR A 486 -3.14 9.99 -27.58
N ALA A 487 -3.36 10.61 -26.42
CA ALA A 487 -3.32 9.93 -25.12
C ALA A 487 -4.35 8.81 -25.05
N TYR A 488 -5.59 9.01 -25.50
CA TYR A 488 -6.62 7.98 -25.47
C TYR A 488 -6.30 6.78 -26.38
N ARG A 489 -5.64 7.02 -27.51
CA ARG A 489 -5.19 5.94 -28.41
C ARG A 489 -4.14 5.03 -27.74
N GLU A 490 -3.25 5.63 -26.95
CA GLU A 490 -2.16 4.92 -26.26
C GLU A 490 -2.62 4.32 -24.92
N PHE A 491 -3.47 5.03 -24.18
CA PHE A 491 -3.90 4.67 -22.83
C PHE A 491 -5.44 4.62 -22.66
N PRO A 492 -6.16 3.81 -23.46
CA PRO A 492 -7.64 3.77 -23.42
C PRO A 492 -8.18 3.22 -22.09
N ASP A 493 -7.35 2.50 -21.33
CA ASP A 493 -7.68 1.88 -20.05
C ASP A 493 -7.37 2.80 -18.85
N ASN A 494 -6.85 4.02 -19.08
CA ASN A 494 -6.69 5.02 -18.04
C ASN A 494 -7.98 5.85 -17.90
N TRP A 495 -8.55 5.88 -16.67
CA TRP A 495 -9.83 6.55 -16.41
C TRP A 495 -9.79 8.05 -16.70
N GLN A 496 -8.76 8.75 -16.24
CA GLN A 496 -8.64 10.20 -16.42
C GLN A 496 -8.62 10.57 -17.90
N ILE A 497 -7.86 9.84 -18.71
CA ILE A 497 -7.75 10.06 -20.15
C ILE A 497 -9.07 9.71 -20.86
N ALA A 498 -9.67 8.57 -20.54
CA ALA A 498 -10.94 8.14 -21.12
C ALA A 498 -12.07 9.13 -20.77
N ALA A 499 -12.16 9.57 -19.52
CA ALA A 499 -13.14 10.55 -19.08
C ALA A 499 -12.93 11.92 -19.74
N THR A 500 -11.69 12.38 -19.88
CA THR A 500 -11.36 13.63 -20.57
C THR A 500 -11.74 13.55 -22.05
N ARG A 501 -11.44 12.42 -22.73
CA ARG A 501 -11.82 12.21 -24.13
C ARG A 501 -13.34 12.24 -24.33
N ALA A 502 -14.09 11.55 -23.45
CA ALA A 502 -15.55 11.56 -23.48
C ALA A 502 -16.13 12.95 -23.23
N MET A 503 -15.58 13.67 -22.25
CA MET A 503 -16.00 15.05 -21.94
C MET A 503 -15.76 15.99 -23.13
N ILE A 504 -14.64 15.91 -23.83
CA ILE A 504 -14.35 16.70 -25.02
C ILE A 504 -15.37 16.41 -26.13
N SER A 505 -15.71 15.15 -26.39
CA SER A 505 -16.75 14.79 -27.37
C SER A 505 -18.10 15.44 -27.05
N ILE A 506 -18.49 15.44 -25.78
CA ILE A 506 -19.75 16.08 -25.35
C ILE A 506 -19.68 17.61 -25.53
N GLN A 507 -18.58 18.24 -25.11
CA GLN A 507 -18.46 19.70 -25.10
C GLN A 507 -18.33 20.30 -26.51
N THR A 508 -17.59 19.63 -27.40
CA THR A 508 -17.28 20.16 -28.75
C THR A 508 -18.37 19.84 -29.77
N THR A 509 -18.93 18.62 -29.73
CA THR A 509 -19.82 18.13 -30.78
C THR A 509 -21.17 17.64 -30.25
N ARG A 510 -21.40 17.67 -28.92
CA ARG A 510 -22.54 17.03 -28.23
C ARG A 510 -22.67 15.54 -28.54
N ALA A 511 -21.57 14.87 -28.82
CA ALA A 511 -21.52 13.47 -29.21
C ALA A 511 -21.66 12.55 -27.98
N TYR A 512 -22.83 12.53 -27.36
CA TYR A 512 -23.12 11.67 -26.20
C TYR A 512 -22.95 10.18 -26.54
N GLY A 513 -23.29 9.76 -27.78
CA GLY A 513 -23.13 8.37 -28.23
C GLY A 513 -21.67 7.93 -28.16
N GLU A 514 -20.73 8.77 -28.65
CA GLU A 514 -19.31 8.51 -28.59
C GLU A 514 -18.79 8.43 -27.14
N ALA A 515 -19.25 9.33 -26.27
CA ALA A 515 -18.89 9.29 -24.85
C ALA A 515 -19.37 8.00 -24.17
N VAL A 516 -20.58 7.53 -24.50
CA VAL A 516 -21.11 6.24 -24.04
C VAL A 516 -20.22 5.08 -24.49
N GLU A 517 -19.82 5.05 -25.77
CA GLU A 517 -18.93 3.99 -26.29
C GLU A 517 -17.55 3.98 -25.56
N ILE A 518 -16.98 5.17 -25.29
CA ILE A 518 -15.72 5.30 -24.54
C ILE A 518 -15.86 4.69 -23.13
N TYR A 519 -16.93 5.03 -22.41
CA TYR A 519 -17.16 4.50 -21.05
C TYR A 519 -17.48 3.01 -21.05
N GLN A 520 -18.25 2.52 -22.02
CA GLN A 520 -18.51 1.09 -22.15
C GLN A 520 -17.21 0.30 -22.39
N LYS A 521 -16.35 0.77 -23.31
CA LYS A 521 -15.07 0.15 -23.59
C LYS A 521 -14.13 0.15 -22.39
N TYR A 522 -14.13 1.23 -21.59
CA TYR A 522 -13.37 1.28 -20.34
C TYR A 522 -13.89 0.24 -19.34
N LEU A 523 -15.21 0.11 -19.20
CA LEU A 523 -15.85 -0.81 -18.26
C LEU A 523 -15.65 -2.29 -18.59
N GLU A 524 -15.33 -2.65 -19.83
CA GLU A 524 -14.99 -4.04 -20.20
C GLU A 524 -13.78 -4.57 -19.43
N LYS A 525 -12.88 -3.68 -19.02
CA LYS A 525 -11.65 -4.02 -18.29
C LYS A 525 -11.62 -3.50 -16.86
N ASN A 526 -12.36 -2.44 -16.57
CA ASN A 526 -12.30 -1.68 -15.33
C ASN A 526 -13.70 -1.44 -14.78
N TYR A 527 -14.31 -2.46 -14.20
CA TYR A 527 -15.65 -2.41 -13.64
C TYR A 527 -15.65 -1.65 -12.30
N THR A 528 -15.83 -0.32 -12.36
CA THR A 528 -15.81 0.55 -11.19
C THR A 528 -17.16 1.27 -11.03
N ILE A 529 -17.58 1.51 -9.77
CA ILE A 529 -18.81 2.23 -9.47
C ILE A 529 -18.78 3.63 -10.07
N ASN A 530 -17.64 4.31 -10.04
CA ASN A 530 -17.47 5.64 -10.59
C ASN A 530 -17.74 5.67 -12.11
N ALA A 531 -17.11 4.74 -12.85
CA ALA A 531 -17.33 4.64 -14.29
C ALA A 531 -18.78 4.27 -14.65
N LEU A 532 -19.40 3.36 -13.89
CA LEU A 532 -20.81 2.99 -14.04
C LEU A 532 -21.75 4.17 -13.80
N SER A 533 -21.52 4.93 -12.72
CA SER A 533 -22.33 6.12 -12.41
C SER A 533 -22.20 7.18 -13.51
N THR A 534 -20.96 7.42 -13.98
CA THR A 534 -20.70 8.37 -15.07
C THR A 534 -21.36 7.94 -16.39
N LEU A 535 -21.30 6.64 -16.70
CA LEU A 535 -22.00 6.08 -17.86
C LEU A 535 -23.53 6.27 -17.74
N ALA A 536 -24.12 5.94 -16.58
CA ALA A 536 -25.54 6.11 -16.34
C ALA A 536 -25.99 7.57 -16.48
N GLU A 537 -25.24 8.52 -15.90
CA GLU A 537 -25.50 9.95 -16.07
C GLU A 537 -25.39 10.40 -17.53
N THR A 538 -24.43 9.85 -18.28
CA THR A 538 -24.26 10.16 -19.69
C THR A 538 -25.42 9.67 -20.53
N TYR A 539 -25.94 8.47 -20.25
CA TYR A 539 -27.17 7.96 -20.87
C TYR A 539 -28.39 8.83 -20.59
N LEU A 540 -28.56 9.26 -19.33
CA LEU A 540 -29.69 10.14 -18.97
C LEU A 540 -29.62 11.48 -19.72
N LYS A 541 -28.43 12.06 -19.87
CA LYS A 541 -28.22 13.30 -20.62
C LYS A 541 -28.43 13.09 -22.13
N ALA A 542 -27.97 11.98 -22.67
CA ALA A 542 -28.19 11.62 -24.07
C ALA A 542 -29.69 11.50 -24.38
N SER A 543 -30.46 10.77 -23.55
CA SER A 543 -31.89 10.60 -23.71
C SER A 543 -32.69 11.92 -23.60
N ALA A 544 -32.19 12.89 -22.84
CA ALA A 544 -32.80 14.22 -22.71
C ALA A 544 -32.56 15.14 -23.91
N VAL A 545 -31.53 14.86 -24.72
CA VAL A 545 -31.18 15.63 -25.92
C VAL A 545 -31.98 15.13 -27.14
N ASP A 546 -32.35 13.84 -27.14
CA ASP A 546 -33.14 13.22 -28.22
C ASP A 546 -34.67 13.44 -28.05
N LEU A 547 -35.09 14.14 -26.97
CA LEU A 547 -36.47 14.61 -26.72
C LEU A 547 -36.60 16.11 -27.06
#